data_94ab1963543d3b28c5346bbba7078094
#
_entry.id   94ab1963543d3b28c5346bbba7078094
#
_cell.length_a   1.000
_cell.length_b   1.000
_cell.length_c   1.000
_cell.angle_alpha   90.00
_cell.angle_beta   90.00
_cell.angle_gamma   90.00
#
_symmetry.space_group_name_H-M   'P 1'
#
loop_
_entity.id
_entity.type
_entity.pdbx_description
1 polymer ?
#
loop_
_entity_poly.entity_id
_entity_poly.type
_entity_poly.pdbx_seq_one_letter_code
_entity_poly.pdbx_strand_id
1 'polypeptide(L)'
;MLHHIFQKVLLPAALAGTMLAGTSAPAVSLAAQAATQPDSYHDDWLHVNDNAEIVDKDGNPVWITGCNWFGYNVGSQVFDGVWSQNMHDMLRQIADHGFNFLRIPMSTEILLQWKNGDPDPATPKVNQYTNPELTEEGIEGGTIKYSFDIWNMAVKWCRELGIKIMIDIHSAETASAGHQVSLWYTDKFSTEDWCDALAWFADYYKDDDTILAIDLKNEPHGTADVKDQMAKWDDSTDPTNWKYAAETCAARVLEKNPELLIMVEGTEVYPKEGYDWTAPRIDYTTMTEYYYGTWWGGNFRGAKKYPIDLGKYQSQLVYSPHDYGPLVWEQKWF
;
A
#
# COMPACT_ATOMS: atom_id res chain seq x y z
N MET A 1 8.81 31.06 65.28
CA MET A 1 8.53 32.53 65.43
C MET A 1 7.63 32.89 64.31
N LEU A 2 6.40 33.12 64.71
CA LEU A 2 5.53 34.27 64.43
C LEU A 2 5.12 34.39 62.96
N HIS A 3 3.93 34.12 62.63
CA HIS A 3 2.58 34.64 62.93
C HIS A 3 2.02 35.55 61.80
N HIS A 4 0.83 35.12 61.32
CA HIS A 4 -0.41 35.87 61.05
C HIS A 4 -0.47 36.72 59.77
N ILE A 5 -1.57 36.86 59.10
CA ILE A 5 -3.02 36.98 59.46
C ILE A 5 -3.90 36.75 58.21
N PHE A 6 -5.03 36.11 58.49
CA PHE A 6 -6.25 36.02 57.67
C PHE A 6 -6.84 37.39 57.26
N GLN A 7 -7.50 37.44 56.11
CA GLN A 7 -8.82 38.04 56.06
C GLN A 7 -9.73 37.41 55.00
N LYS A 8 -10.85 36.87 55.51
CA LYS A 8 -12.04 36.45 54.76
C LYS A 8 -12.88 37.71 54.48
N VAL A 9 -13.50 37.77 53.31
CA VAL A 9 -14.76 38.53 53.12
C VAL A 9 -15.75 37.61 52.41
N LEU A 10 -16.93 37.48 53.02
CA LEU A 10 -18.07 36.70 52.63
C LEU A 10 -19.05 37.53 51.74
N LEU A 11 -19.54 36.89 50.71
CA LEU A 11 -20.87 36.81 50.02
C LEU A 11 -21.87 38.02 50.11
N PRO A 12 -22.74 38.18 49.10
CA PRO A 12 -23.92 37.36 49.02
C PRO A 12 -24.32 36.81 47.64
N ALA A 13 -25.12 35.74 47.68
CA ALA A 13 -25.74 35.07 46.59
C ALA A 13 -26.88 35.89 45.97
N ALA A 14 -27.01 35.83 44.65
CA ALA A 14 -28.27 36.06 43.97
C ALA A 14 -28.46 34.95 42.92
N LEU A 15 -29.49 34.10 43.15
CA LEU A 15 -30.04 33.17 42.17
C LEU A 15 -30.66 33.98 41.03
N ALA A 16 -30.21 33.76 39.81
CA ALA A 16 -31.02 33.95 38.63
C ALA A 16 -30.77 32.73 37.69
N GLY A 17 -31.75 31.88 37.61
CA GLY A 17 -31.77 30.78 36.67
C GLY A 17 -31.89 31.30 35.26
N THR A 18 -30.91 30.93 34.41
CA THR A 18 -31.07 30.98 32.97
C THR A 18 -30.76 29.57 32.43
N MET A 19 -31.78 28.98 31.83
CA MET A 19 -31.63 27.77 31.02
C MET A 19 -30.64 28.06 29.89
N LEU A 20 -29.47 27.49 29.96
CA LEU A 20 -28.59 27.38 28.79
C LEU A 20 -29.08 26.19 27.96
N ALA A 21 -29.76 26.53 26.86
CA ALA A 21 -29.97 25.59 25.77
C ALA A 21 -28.59 25.13 25.30
N GLY A 22 -28.34 23.84 25.42
CA GLY A 22 -27.15 23.21 24.88
C GLY A 22 -27.13 23.34 23.36
N THR A 23 -26.32 24.23 22.85
CA THR A 23 -25.91 24.19 21.46
C THR A 23 -24.86 23.10 21.37
N SER A 24 -25.27 21.93 20.90
CA SER A 24 -24.34 20.94 20.39
C SER A 24 -23.54 21.63 19.27
N ALA A 25 -22.25 21.86 19.51
CA ALA A 25 -21.35 22.20 18.43
C ALA A 25 -21.48 21.08 17.37
N PRO A 26 -21.65 21.43 16.08
CA PRO A 26 -21.63 20.43 15.05
C PRO A 26 -20.24 19.77 15.12
N ALA A 27 -20.20 18.45 15.22
CA ALA A 27 -18.99 17.70 14.95
C ALA A 27 -18.55 18.13 13.54
N VAL A 28 -17.41 18.81 13.45
CA VAL A 28 -16.78 19.10 12.17
C VAL A 28 -16.32 17.72 11.66
N SER A 29 -17.17 17.11 10.85
CA SER A 29 -16.73 16.03 9.98
C SER A 29 -15.63 16.64 9.11
N LEU A 30 -14.39 16.24 9.34
CA LEU A 30 -13.33 16.37 8.35
C LEU A 30 -13.75 15.49 7.17
N ALA A 31 -14.62 16.02 6.32
CA ALA A 31 -14.81 15.47 4.99
C ALA A 31 -13.43 15.56 4.33
N ALA A 32 -12.86 14.41 4.01
CA ALA A 32 -11.68 14.35 3.16
C ALA A 32 -11.96 15.24 1.95
N GLN A 33 -11.23 16.34 1.83
CA GLN A 33 -11.34 17.20 0.66
C GLN A 33 -10.82 16.33 -0.50
N ALA A 34 -11.70 16.00 -1.41
CA ALA A 34 -11.30 15.42 -2.68
C ALA A 34 -10.17 16.28 -3.25
N ALA A 35 -9.08 15.66 -3.63
CA ALA A 35 -7.99 16.35 -4.28
C ALA A 35 -8.59 17.16 -5.45
N THR A 36 -8.36 18.47 -5.47
CA THR A 36 -8.81 19.31 -6.59
C THR A 36 -8.07 18.82 -7.82
N GLN A 37 -8.81 18.39 -8.84
CA GLN A 37 -8.22 17.98 -10.11
C GLN A 37 -7.31 19.10 -10.63
N PRO A 38 -6.13 18.77 -11.15
CA PRO A 38 -5.26 19.76 -11.76
C PRO A 38 -5.89 20.32 -13.04
N ASP A 39 -5.55 21.56 -13.39
CA ASP A 39 -6.04 22.28 -14.59
C ASP A 39 -5.63 21.60 -15.92
N SER A 40 -4.82 20.53 -15.88
CA SER A 40 -4.44 19.70 -17.02
C SER A 40 -4.57 18.22 -16.64
N TYR A 41 -5.77 17.69 -16.74
CA TYR A 41 -6.00 16.26 -16.67
C TYR A 41 -5.48 15.60 -17.95
N HIS A 42 -4.50 14.73 -17.80
CA HIS A 42 -4.05 13.83 -18.85
C HIS A 42 -4.71 12.48 -18.59
N ASP A 43 -5.37 11.94 -19.61
CA ASP A 43 -5.92 10.59 -19.56
C ASP A 43 -4.82 9.60 -19.94
N ASP A 44 -4.00 9.29 -18.95
CA ASP A 44 -2.85 8.38 -19.09
C ASP A 44 -3.14 6.97 -18.53
N TRP A 45 -4.44 6.64 -18.37
CA TRP A 45 -4.84 5.29 -17.95
C TRP A 45 -4.38 4.23 -18.92
N LEU A 46 -3.96 3.09 -18.41
CA LEU A 46 -3.39 1.99 -19.17
C LEU A 46 -4.29 0.75 -19.09
N HIS A 47 -4.15 -0.11 -20.08
CA HIS A 47 -4.77 -1.42 -20.09
C HIS A 47 -3.90 -2.44 -20.82
N VAL A 48 -4.22 -3.72 -20.70
CA VAL A 48 -3.55 -4.81 -21.40
C VAL A 48 -4.36 -5.16 -22.65
N ASN A 49 -3.73 -5.14 -23.80
CA ASN A 49 -4.35 -5.51 -25.08
C ASN A 49 -4.32 -7.03 -25.32
N ASP A 50 -4.93 -7.49 -26.43
CA ASP A 50 -4.99 -8.92 -26.80
C ASP A 50 -3.61 -9.54 -27.08
N ASN A 51 -2.57 -8.73 -27.28
CA ASN A 51 -1.19 -9.19 -27.45
C ASN A 51 -0.42 -9.30 -26.12
N ALA A 52 -1.08 -9.09 -24.98
CA ALA A 52 -0.50 -9.01 -23.66
C ALA A 52 0.53 -7.85 -23.52
N GLU A 53 0.29 -6.74 -24.18
CA GLU A 53 1.08 -5.51 -24.06
C GLU A 53 0.32 -4.50 -23.22
N ILE A 54 1.03 -3.77 -22.36
CA ILE A 54 0.48 -2.60 -21.65
C ILE A 54 0.42 -1.45 -22.65
N VAL A 55 -0.77 -0.91 -22.89
CA VAL A 55 -1.02 0.14 -23.87
C VAL A 55 -1.79 1.30 -23.26
N ASP A 56 -1.64 2.49 -23.88
CA ASP A 56 -2.47 3.66 -23.59
C ASP A 56 -3.88 3.51 -24.18
N LYS A 57 -4.74 4.52 -23.96
CA LYS A 57 -6.11 4.57 -24.49
C LYS A 57 -6.20 4.54 -26.02
N ASP A 58 -5.14 4.94 -26.71
CA ASP A 58 -5.05 4.96 -28.17
C ASP A 58 -4.48 3.64 -28.73
N GLY A 59 -4.13 2.70 -27.85
CA GLY A 59 -3.56 1.39 -28.20
C GLY A 59 -2.07 1.39 -28.46
N ASN A 60 -1.34 2.45 -28.10
CA ASN A 60 0.10 2.50 -28.25
C ASN A 60 0.79 1.81 -27.06
N PRO A 61 1.76 0.92 -27.31
CA PRO A 61 2.54 0.32 -26.23
C PRO A 61 3.26 1.36 -25.37
N VAL A 62 3.13 1.22 -24.06
CA VAL A 62 3.77 2.08 -23.07
C VAL A 62 4.95 1.37 -22.43
N TRP A 63 6.09 2.03 -22.41
CA TRP A 63 7.29 1.52 -21.77
C TRP A 63 7.41 2.05 -20.34
N ILE A 64 7.33 1.15 -19.37
CA ILE A 64 7.44 1.46 -17.95
C ILE A 64 8.88 1.16 -17.49
N THR A 65 9.53 2.17 -16.93
CA THR A 65 10.83 2.05 -16.27
C THR A 65 10.72 2.61 -14.86
N GLY A 66 10.83 1.74 -13.87
CA GLY A 66 10.57 2.12 -12.48
C GLY A 66 11.64 1.68 -11.50
N CYS A 67 11.51 2.17 -10.29
CA CYS A 67 12.27 1.71 -9.14
C CYS A 67 11.33 1.63 -7.91
N ASN A 68 11.80 0.86 -6.90
CA ASN A 68 11.11 0.82 -5.62
C ASN A 68 11.64 1.94 -4.71
N TRP A 69 10.74 2.59 -3.97
CA TRP A 69 11.13 3.48 -2.88
C TRP A 69 10.24 3.21 -1.67
N PHE A 70 10.79 2.54 -0.68
CA PHE A 70 10.07 2.10 0.50
C PHE A 70 10.03 3.18 1.60
N GLY A 71 9.30 2.89 2.68
CA GLY A 71 9.25 3.73 3.88
C GLY A 71 7.86 3.81 4.50
N TYR A 72 6.80 3.82 3.69
CA TYR A 72 5.41 3.84 4.19
C TYR A 72 4.96 2.53 4.83
N ASN A 73 5.58 1.42 4.48
CA ASN A 73 5.34 0.10 5.07
C ASN A 73 6.11 -0.15 6.40
N VAL A 74 6.93 0.80 6.82
CA VAL A 74 7.76 0.71 8.04
C VAL A 74 7.59 1.93 8.92
N GLY A 75 8.22 1.95 10.08
CA GLY A 75 8.11 3.03 11.07
C GLY A 75 8.63 4.41 10.61
N SER A 76 9.07 4.56 9.36
CA SER A 76 9.33 5.87 8.76
C SER A 76 8.05 6.59 8.38
N GLN A 77 7.02 5.86 7.92
CA GLN A 77 5.70 6.34 7.48
C GLN A 77 5.74 7.47 6.41
N VAL A 78 6.88 7.59 5.76
CA VAL A 78 7.18 8.44 4.61
C VAL A 78 8.28 7.73 3.81
N PHE A 79 8.66 8.24 2.66
CA PHE A 79 9.81 7.72 1.94
C PHE A 79 11.06 7.65 2.81
N ASP A 80 11.72 6.51 2.77
CA ASP A 80 12.95 6.32 3.52
C ASP A 80 14.04 7.24 2.99
N GLY A 81 14.90 7.77 3.89
CA GLY A 81 15.97 8.71 3.52
C GLY A 81 15.60 10.19 3.61
N VAL A 82 14.30 10.57 3.72
CA VAL A 82 13.91 11.98 3.85
C VAL A 82 14.26 12.61 5.20
N TRP A 83 14.79 11.83 6.12
CA TRP A 83 15.44 12.35 7.33
C TRP A 83 16.79 13.05 7.03
N SER A 84 17.35 12.88 5.84
CA SER A 84 18.65 13.44 5.44
C SER A 84 18.63 14.09 4.06
N GLN A 85 17.65 13.79 3.23
CA GLN A 85 17.53 14.31 1.86
C GLN A 85 16.21 15.06 1.67
N ASN A 86 16.17 16.01 0.73
CA ASN A 86 14.93 16.65 0.33
C ASN A 86 14.12 15.72 -0.56
N MET A 87 12.85 15.49 -0.24
CA MET A 87 11.98 14.55 -0.93
C MET A 87 11.69 14.98 -2.38
N HIS A 88 11.40 16.26 -2.60
CA HIS A 88 11.11 16.78 -3.92
C HIS A 88 12.34 16.68 -4.84
N ASP A 89 13.54 17.01 -4.32
CA ASP A 89 14.78 16.88 -5.06
C ASP A 89 15.08 15.42 -5.44
N MET A 90 14.77 14.47 -4.55
CA MET A 90 14.93 13.03 -4.85
C MET A 90 13.98 12.58 -5.95
N LEU A 91 12.70 12.98 -5.91
CA LEU A 91 11.74 12.68 -6.99
C LEU A 91 12.19 13.28 -8.32
N ARG A 92 12.68 14.53 -8.32
CA ARG A 92 13.23 15.16 -9.53
C ARG A 92 14.41 14.38 -10.07
N GLN A 93 15.36 13.93 -9.23
CA GLN A 93 16.49 13.13 -9.68
C GLN A 93 16.03 11.80 -10.28
N ILE A 94 15.03 11.15 -9.73
CA ILE A 94 14.43 9.92 -10.30
C ILE A 94 13.92 10.20 -11.72
N ALA A 95 13.14 11.27 -11.92
CA ALA A 95 12.65 11.67 -13.22
C ALA A 95 13.78 12.04 -14.19
N ASP A 96 14.76 12.82 -13.75
CA ASP A 96 15.92 13.25 -14.55
C ASP A 96 16.77 12.08 -15.06
N HIS A 97 16.74 10.93 -14.33
CA HIS A 97 17.40 9.69 -14.76
C HIS A 97 16.53 8.81 -15.67
N GLY A 98 15.36 9.30 -16.08
CA GLY A 98 14.49 8.63 -17.04
C GLY A 98 13.55 7.59 -16.44
N PHE A 99 13.41 7.54 -15.12
CA PHE A 99 12.37 6.72 -14.47
C PHE A 99 11.03 7.43 -14.57
N ASN A 100 10.03 6.71 -15.02
CA ASN A 100 8.65 7.19 -15.16
C ASN A 100 7.65 6.49 -14.23
N PHE A 101 8.15 5.62 -13.33
CA PHE A 101 7.30 4.80 -12.47
C PHE A 101 7.94 4.53 -11.11
N LEU A 102 7.14 4.64 -10.06
CA LEU A 102 7.55 4.27 -8.71
C LEU A 102 6.67 3.15 -8.17
N ARG A 103 7.27 2.08 -7.67
CA ARG A 103 6.62 1.08 -6.83
C ARG A 103 6.86 1.43 -5.37
N ILE A 104 5.79 1.65 -4.62
CA ILE A 104 5.86 2.18 -3.26
C ILE A 104 5.24 1.19 -2.28
N PRO A 105 6.07 0.52 -1.47
CA PRO A 105 5.61 -0.37 -0.42
C PRO A 105 4.75 0.34 0.63
N MET A 106 3.55 -0.21 0.87
CA MET A 106 2.58 0.23 1.87
C MET A 106 2.29 -0.90 2.86
N SER A 107 1.62 -0.59 3.94
CA SER A 107 0.96 -1.59 4.79
C SER A 107 -0.56 -1.41 4.75
N THR A 108 -1.29 -2.49 4.99
CA THR A 108 -2.74 -2.40 5.22
C THR A 108 -3.04 -1.44 6.38
N GLU A 109 -2.23 -1.52 7.43
CA GLU A 109 -2.34 -0.68 8.62
C GLU A 109 -2.31 0.81 8.30
N ILE A 110 -1.32 1.29 7.53
CA ILE A 110 -1.21 2.72 7.21
C ILE A 110 -2.37 3.22 6.35
N LEU A 111 -2.84 2.41 5.39
CA LEU A 111 -3.99 2.78 4.57
C LEU A 111 -5.27 2.89 5.40
N LEU A 112 -5.50 2.00 6.36
CA LEU A 112 -6.64 2.06 7.26
C LEU A 112 -6.55 3.25 8.23
N GLN A 113 -5.36 3.58 8.71
CA GLN A 113 -5.14 4.79 9.51
C GLN A 113 -5.51 6.04 8.72
N TRP A 114 -5.04 6.16 7.49
CA TRP A 114 -5.40 7.28 6.61
C TRP A 114 -6.91 7.34 6.34
N LYS A 115 -7.51 6.20 6.03
CA LYS A 115 -8.97 6.07 5.82
C LYS A 115 -9.78 6.56 7.01
N ASN A 116 -9.37 6.22 8.22
CA ASN A 116 -10.09 6.55 9.44
C ASN A 116 -9.80 7.97 9.94
N GLY A 117 -8.82 8.68 9.34
CA GLY A 117 -8.37 9.97 9.79
C GLY A 117 -7.61 9.91 11.12
N ASP A 118 -7.10 8.73 11.46
CA ASP A 118 -6.29 8.57 12.65
C ASP A 118 -4.93 9.26 12.45
N PRO A 119 -4.46 10.01 13.44
CA PRO A 119 -3.10 10.52 13.39
C PRO A 119 -2.13 9.34 13.37
N ASP A 120 -1.02 9.53 12.68
CA ASP A 120 0.04 8.53 12.65
C ASP A 120 0.46 8.14 14.06
N PRO A 121 0.66 6.87 14.35
CA PRO A 121 1.09 6.40 15.67
C PRO A 121 2.49 6.91 16.03
N ALA A 122 3.25 7.35 15.04
CA ALA A 122 4.54 7.99 15.20
C ALA A 122 4.66 9.18 14.23
N THR A 123 5.35 10.22 14.66
CA THR A 123 5.70 11.34 13.77
C THR A 123 6.53 10.81 12.60
N PRO A 124 6.17 11.12 11.36
CA PRO A 124 6.94 10.71 10.19
C PRO A 124 8.41 11.13 10.31
N LYS A 125 9.31 10.26 9.88
CA LYS A 125 10.76 10.51 9.98
C LYS A 125 11.24 11.46 8.89
N VAL A 126 11.00 12.73 9.09
CA VAL A 126 11.37 13.83 8.17
C VAL A 126 12.37 14.76 8.85
N ASN A 127 13.36 15.20 8.09
CA ASN A 127 14.20 16.31 8.51
C ASN A 127 13.54 17.63 8.06
N GLN A 128 12.97 18.36 9.01
CA GLN A 128 12.23 19.58 8.78
C GLN A 128 13.08 20.78 8.30
N TYR A 129 14.39 20.71 8.45
CA TYR A 129 15.32 21.71 7.91
C TYR A 129 15.69 21.45 6.46
N THR A 130 15.68 20.18 6.06
CA THR A 130 15.97 19.77 4.67
C THR A 130 14.68 19.74 3.83
N ASN A 131 13.53 19.55 4.47
CA ASN A 131 12.20 19.47 3.87
C ASN A 131 11.24 20.48 4.49
N PRO A 132 11.48 21.80 4.35
CA PRO A 132 10.58 22.83 4.92
C PRO A 132 9.16 22.74 4.36
N GLU A 133 9.00 22.33 3.11
CA GLU A 133 7.70 22.14 2.45
C GLU A 133 6.84 21.03 3.09
N LEU A 134 7.45 20.10 3.81
CA LEU A 134 6.76 19.04 4.53
C LEU A 134 6.38 19.45 5.96
N THR A 135 6.46 20.74 6.27
CA THR A 135 5.98 21.30 7.54
C THR A 135 4.65 22.01 7.36
N GLU A 136 3.87 22.13 8.42
CA GLU A 136 2.58 22.82 8.40
C GLU A 136 2.72 24.29 8.02
N GLU A 137 3.80 24.93 8.51
CA GLU A 137 4.09 26.33 8.27
C GLU A 137 4.83 26.57 6.95
N GLY A 138 5.34 25.53 6.30
CA GLY A 138 6.14 25.64 5.07
C GLY A 138 7.52 26.29 5.28
N ILE A 139 8.10 26.15 6.48
CA ILE A 139 9.38 26.79 6.85
C ILE A 139 10.34 25.79 7.49
N GLU A 140 11.64 26.10 7.46
CA GLU A 140 12.66 25.32 8.17
C GLU A 140 12.37 25.30 9.69
N GLY A 141 12.45 24.09 10.26
CA GLY A 141 12.21 23.89 11.69
C GLY A 141 10.73 23.90 12.10
N GLY A 142 9.81 23.97 11.14
CA GLY A 142 8.37 23.92 11.39
C GLY A 142 7.87 22.55 11.86
N THR A 143 6.57 22.46 12.14
CA THR A 143 5.90 21.24 12.56
C THR A 143 5.74 20.27 11.39
N ILE A 144 6.19 19.03 11.51
CA ILE A 144 6.07 18.03 10.45
C ILE A 144 4.58 17.68 10.23
N LYS A 145 4.17 17.66 8.95
CA LYS A 145 2.84 17.23 8.52
C LYS A 145 2.59 15.75 8.83
N TYR A 146 1.33 15.35 8.84
CA TYR A 146 0.96 13.94 8.92
C TYR A 146 1.39 13.18 7.66
N SER A 147 1.59 11.87 7.82
CA SER A 147 2.05 10.98 6.75
C SER A 147 1.16 11.05 5.50
N PHE A 148 -0.15 11.11 5.66
CA PHE A 148 -1.07 11.20 4.54
C PHE A 148 -0.97 12.53 3.77
N ASP A 149 -0.73 13.65 4.45
CA ASP A 149 -0.52 14.94 3.81
C ASP A 149 0.79 14.94 3.02
N ILE A 150 1.84 14.35 3.59
CA ILE A 150 3.13 14.17 2.91
C ILE A 150 2.98 13.26 1.69
N TRP A 151 2.20 12.18 1.81
CA TRP A 151 1.86 11.31 0.70
C TRP A 151 1.16 12.06 -0.44
N ASN A 152 0.14 12.84 -0.14
CA ASN A 152 -0.57 13.66 -1.14
C ASN A 152 0.35 14.67 -1.83
N MET A 153 1.32 15.23 -1.09
CA MET A 153 2.36 16.08 -1.69
C MET A 153 3.26 15.29 -2.63
N ALA A 154 3.65 14.07 -2.25
CA ALA A 154 4.45 13.21 -3.13
C ALA A 154 3.69 12.86 -4.42
N VAL A 155 2.41 12.49 -4.34
CA VAL A 155 1.57 12.23 -5.51
C VAL A 155 1.51 13.45 -6.43
N LYS A 156 1.30 14.65 -5.86
CA LYS A 156 1.31 15.90 -6.62
C LYS A 156 2.63 16.12 -7.34
N TRP A 157 3.76 15.95 -6.67
CA TRP A 157 5.08 16.14 -7.27
C TRP A 157 5.39 15.06 -8.33
N CYS A 158 5.00 13.82 -8.10
CA CYS A 158 5.11 12.77 -9.11
C CYS A 158 4.35 13.14 -10.39
N ARG A 159 3.11 13.67 -10.26
CA ARG A 159 2.32 14.16 -11.39
C ARG A 159 3.04 15.28 -12.15
N GLU A 160 3.58 16.27 -11.44
CA GLU A 160 4.32 17.39 -12.03
C GLU A 160 5.59 16.93 -12.75
N LEU A 161 6.20 15.84 -12.31
CA LEU A 161 7.42 15.26 -12.85
C LEU A 161 7.18 14.16 -13.89
N GLY A 162 5.92 13.81 -14.16
CA GLY A 162 5.58 12.73 -15.11
C GLY A 162 5.89 11.33 -14.58
N ILE A 163 5.95 11.16 -13.27
CA ILE A 163 6.14 9.86 -12.61
C ILE A 163 4.78 9.29 -12.24
N LYS A 164 4.49 8.09 -12.70
CA LYS A 164 3.31 7.31 -12.27
C LYS A 164 3.65 6.45 -11.05
N ILE A 165 2.63 6.09 -10.29
CA ILE A 165 2.78 5.38 -9.03
C ILE A 165 2.01 4.06 -9.06
N MET A 166 2.64 3.02 -8.55
CA MET A 166 2.03 1.78 -8.10
C MET A 166 2.27 1.64 -6.59
N ILE A 167 1.22 1.45 -5.82
CA ILE A 167 1.41 0.98 -4.45
C ILE A 167 1.43 -0.55 -4.42
N ASP A 168 2.17 -1.12 -3.49
CA ASP A 168 2.09 -2.54 -3.17
C ASP A 168 1.77 -2.73 -1.69
N ILE A 169 0.96 -3.72 -1.36
CA ILE A 169 0.80 -4.13 0.02
C ILE A 169 1.96 -5.04 0.39
N HIS A 170 2.99 -4.43 0.95
CA HIS A 170 4.21 -5.12 1.34
C HIS A 170 4.02 -5.97 2.60
N SER A 171 3.18 -5.48 3.51
CA SER A 171 2.84 -6.14 4.76
C SER A 171 1.44 -5.75 5.23
N ALA A 172 0.83 -6.59 6.07
CA ALA A 172 -0.41 -6.22 6.73
C ALA A 172 -0.14 -5.15 7.82
N GLU A 173 0.90 -5.35 8.62
CA GLU A 173 1.32 -4.45 9.69
C GLU A 173 2.49 -3.57 9.25
N THR A 174 2.58 -2.36 9.79
CA THR A 174 3.71 -1.45 9.59
C THR A 174 4.92 -1.94 10.39
N ALA A 175 5.78 -2.74 9.74
CA ALA A 175 6.92 -3.38 10.39
C ALA A 175 8.07 -3.62 9.40
N SER A 176 9.30 -3.40 9.83
CA SER A 176 10.50 -3.58 8.99
C SER A 176 10.68 -5.00 8.44
N ALA A 177 10.20 -6.01 9.15
CA ALA A 177 10.22 -7.40 8.71
C ALA A 177 8.84 -7.89 8.20
N GLY A 178 7.91 -6.99 7.96
CA GLY A 178 6.54 -7.35 7.56
C GLY A 178 6.45 -8.11 6.24
N HIS A 179 7.41 -7.91 5.35
CA HIS A 179 7.51 -8.65 4.09
C HIS A 179 7.75 -10.16 4.27
N GLN A 180 8.21 -10.59 5.45
CA GLN A 180 8.40 -12.02 5.76
C GLN A 180 7.07 -12.71 6.12
N VAL A 181 5.97 -11.98 6.28
CA VAL A 181 4.64 -12.56 6.48
C VAL A 181 4.13 -13.06 5.14
N SER A 182 3.87 -14.36 5.09
CA SER A 182 3.57 -15.09 3.84
C SER A 182 2.28 -14.64 3.17
N LEU A 183 1.27 -14.29 3.97
CA LEU A 183 -0.08 -14.00 3.53
C LEU A 183 -0.40 -12.51 3.63
N TRP A 184 -1.53 -12.10 3.07
CA TRP A 184 -2.04 -10.73 3.04
C TRP A 184 -2.78 -10.32 4.33
N TYR A 185 -2.89 -11.23 5.28
CA TYR A 185 -3.57 -11.04 6.56
C TYR A 185 -2.72 -11.53 7.73
N THR A 186 -3.04 -11.06 8.92
CA THR A 186 -2.44 -11.45 10.20
C THR A 186 -3.56 -11.61 11.24
N ASP A 187 -3.20 -11.88 12.49
CA ASP A 187 -4.16 -11.89 13.60
C ASP A 187 -4.76 -10.50 13.88
N LYS A 188 -4.12 -9.41 13.42
CA LYS A 188 -4.59 -8.04 13.62
C LYS A 188 -5.39 -7.49 12.45
N PHE A 189 -5.02 -7.84 11.24
CA PHE A 189 -5.65 -7.37 10.01
C PHE A 189 -6.12 -8.56 9.19
N SER A 190 -7.43 -8.63 8.99
CA SER A 190 -8.07 -9.69 8.22
C SER A 190 -7.94 -9.48 6.71
N THR A 191 -8.31 -10.49 5.93
CA THR A 191 -8.50 -10.36 4.47
C THR A 191 -9.51 -9.26 4.13
N GLU A 192 -10.55 -9.07 4.96
CA GLU A 192 -11.54 -8.01 4.77
C GLU A 192 -10.90 -6.63 4.96
N ASP A 193 -10.09 -6.45 6.00
CA ASP A 193 -9.37 -5.19 6.25
C ASP A 193 -8.43 -4.84 5.10
N TRP A 194 -7.71 -5.82 4.56
CA TRP A 194 -6.84 -5.64 3.40
C TRP A 194 -7.62 -5.21 2.14
N CYS A 195 -8.73 -5.88 1.82
CA CYS A 195 -9.58 -5.50 0.69
C CYS A 195 -10.20 -4.11 0.89
N ASP A 196 -10.64 -3.80 2.10
CA ASP A 196 -11.26 -2.51 2.43
C ASP A 196 -10.28 -1.34 2.35
N ALA A 197 -9.03 -1.56 2.78
CA ALA A 197 -7.95 -0.59 2.65
C ALA A 197 -7.66 -0.25 1.18
N LEU A 198 -7.52 -1.26 0.34
CA LEU A 198 -7.25 -1.07 -1.09
C LEU A 198 -8.43 -0.50 -1.87
N ALA A 199 -9.66 -0.92 -1.55
CA ALA A 199 -10.86 -0.35 -2.16
C ALA A 199 -11.04 1.13 -1.79
N TRP A 200 -10.76 1.51 -0.53
CA TRP A 200 -10.75 2.91 -0.12
C TRP A 200 -9.68 3.71 -0.88
N PHE A 201 -8.48 3.19 -0.99
CA PHE A 201 -7.39 3.86 -1.71
C PHE A 201 -7.75 4.07 -3.20
N ALA A 202 -8.32 3.05 -3.83
CA ALA A 202 -8.78 3.12 -5.21
C ALA A 202 -9.89 4.17 -5.42
N ASP A 203 -10.86 4.26 -4.48
CA ASP A 203 -11.93 5.27 -4.55
C ASP A 203 -11.40 6.69 -4.32
N TYR A 204 -10.41 6.85 -3.42
CA TYR A 204 -9.80 8.16 -3.12
C TYR A 204 -9.07 8.75 -4.34
N TYR A 205 -8.38 7.91 -5.12
CA TYR A 205 -7.59 8.31 -6.29
C TYR A 205 -8.25 7.98 -7.64
N LYS A 206 -9.55 7.69 -7.69
CA LYS A 206 -10.22 7.25 -8.92
C LYS A 206 -10.18 8.25 -10.09
N ASP A 207 -9.98 9.53 -9.76
CA ASP A 207 -9.91 10.61 -10.74
C ASP A 207 -8.45 11.11 -10.94
N ASP A 208 -7.45 10.38 -10.44
CA ASP A 208 -6.04 10.76 -10.49
C ASP A 208 -5.18 9.64 -11.08
N ASP A 209 -4.90 9.73 -12.36
CA ASP A 209 -4.12 8.76 -13.12
C ASP A 209 -2.61 8.75 -12.77
N THR A 210 -2.19 9.58 -11.82
CA THR A 210 -0.84 9.46 -11.23
C THR A 210 -0.71 8.13 -10.48
N ILE A 211 -1.81 7.67 -9.85
CA ILE A 211 -1.91 6.33 -9.26
C ILE A 211 -2.41 5.38 -10.34
N LEU A 212 -1.52 4.65 -10.95
CA LEU A 212 -1.80 3.88 -12.16
C LEU A 212 -2.06 2.40 -11.89
N ALA A 213 -1.51 1.86 -10.80
CA ALA A 213 -1.58 0.44 -10.50
C ALA A 213 -1.59 0.15 -9.00
N ILE A 214 -2.11 -1.01 -8.66
CA ILE A 214 -2.03 -1.62 -7.33
C ILE A 214 -1.45 -3.03 -7.49
N ASP A 215 -0.33 -3.28 -6.79
CA ASP A 215 0.18 -4.62 -6.55
C ASP A 215 -0.49 -5.13 -5.26
N LEU A 216 -1.34 -6.13 -5.40
CA LEU A 216 -2.25 -6.53 -4.33
C LEU A 216 -1.52 -7.02 -3.09
N LYS A 217 -0.42 -7.76 -3.26
CA LYS A 217 0.41 -8.27 -2.16
C LYS A 217 1.81 -8.60 -2.65
N ASN A 218 2.80 -7.98 -2.04
CA ASN A 218 4.20 -8.34 -2.25
C ASN A 218 4.47 -9.78 -1.83
N GLU A 219 4.96 -10.56 -2.79
CA GLU A 219 5.57 -11.87 -2.57
C GLU A 219 4.74 -12.84 -1.70
N PRO A 220 3.56 -13.28 -2.16
CA PRO A 220 2.85 -14.37 -1.50
C PRO A 220 3.71 -15.63 -1.46
N HIS A 221 3.96 -16.17 -0.26
CA HIS A 221 4.93 -17.27 -0.10
C HIS A 221 4.53 -18.24 1.03
N GLY A 222 5.48 -18.99 1.51
CA GLY A 222 5.38 -19.91 2.64
C GLY A 222 5.55 -21.36 2.20
N THR A 223 6.56 -21.98 2.79
CA THR A 223 6.94 -23.38 2.54
C THR A 223 6.96 -24.19 3.82
N ALA A 224 7.00 -23.48 4.95
CA ALA A 224 7.31 -24.09 6.22
C ALA A 224 6.13 -24.86 6.82
N ASP A 225 6.44 -25.63 7.86
CA ASP A 225 5.56 -26.49 8.66
C ASP A 225 4.31 -25.80 9.26
N VAL A 226 4.17 -24.50 9.09
CA VAL A 226 3.02 -23.75 9.55
C VAL A 226 1.90 -23.89 8.52
N LYS A 227 1.07 -24.87 8.74
CA LYS A 227 0.01 -25.35 7.84
C LYS A 227 -0.86 -24.26 7.24
N ASP A 228 -1.11 -23.19 7.98
CA ASP A 228 -2.08 -22.16 7.62
C ASP A 228 -1.41 -20.86 7.14
N GLN A 229 -0.11 -20.90 6.81
CA GLN A 229 0.68 -19.75 6.37
C GLN A 229 1.35 -19.91 4.99
N MET A 230 0.92 -20.87 4.22
CA MET A 230 1.44 -21.05 2.86
C MET A 230 0.44 -20.57 1.83
N ALA A 231 0.85 -19.57 1.03
CA ALA A 231 0.06 -19.11 -0.09
C ALA A 231 -0.08 -20.22 -1.13
N LYS A 232 -1.32 -20.57 -1.47
CA LYS A 232 -1.68 -21.59 -2.46
C LYS A 232 -2.21 -20.95 -3.74
N TRP A 233 -2.21 -21.71 -4.82
CA TRP A 233 -2.83 -21.32 -6.07
C TRP A 233 -3.61 -22.50 -6.67
N ASP A 234 -4.91 -22.51 -6.44
CA ASP A 234 -5.83 -23.53 -6.97
C ASP A 234 -7.24 -22.94 -7.20
N ASP A 235 -8.25 -23.79 -7.35
CA ASP A 235 -9.65 -23.39 -7.53
C ASP A 235 -10.48 -23.42 -6.23
N SER A 236 -9.82 -23.62 -5.09
CA SER A 236 -10.50 -23.60 -3.78
C SER A 236 -10.79 -22.20 -3.29
N THR A 237 -11.67 -22.10 -2.28
CA THR A 237 -11.92 -20.87 -1.52
C THR A 237 -11.22 -20.88 -0.17
N ASP A 238 -10.14 -21.66 -0.05
CA ASP A 238 -9.37 -21.73 1.18
C ASP A 238 -8.82 -20.35 1.56
N PRO A 239 -8.76 -20.00 2.85
CA PRO A 239 -8.25 -18.70 3.31
C PRO A 239 -6.83 -18.36 2.82
N THR A 240 -6.02 -19.39 2.53
CA THR A 240 -4.64 -19.22 2.03
C THR A 240 -4.52 -19.30 0.51
N ASN A 241 -5.66 -19.42 -0.23
CA ASN A 241 -5.64 -19.44 -1.69
C ASN A 241 -5.45 -18.04 -2.24
N TRP A 242 -4.25 -17.77 -2.75
CA TRP A 242 -3.87 -16.48 -3.31
C TRP A 242 -4.72 -16.08 -4.52
N LYS A 243 -5.02 -17.02 -5.42
CA LYS A 243 -5.90 -16.75 -6.57
C LYS A 243 -7.25 -16.22 -6.09
N TYR A 244 -7.90 -16.94 -5.19
CA TYR A 244 -9.21 -16.55 -4.67
C TYR A 244 -9.18 -15.18 -3.96
N ALA A 245 -8.15 -14.94 -3.15
CA ALA A 245 -7.98 -13.67 -2.46
C ALA A 245 -7.72 -12.53 -3.45
N ALA A 246 -6.85 -12.73 -4.43
CA ALA A 246 -6.53 -11.73 -5.44
C ALA A 246 -7.77 -11.35 -6.26
N GLU A 247 -8.56 -12.31 -6.73
CA GLU A 247 -9.81 -12.06 -7.45
C GLU A 247 -10.83 -11.30 -6.59
N THR A 248 -10.97 -11.70 -5.32
CA THR A 248 -11.89 -11.06 -4.37
C THR A 248 -11.51 -9.61 -4.12
N CYS A 249 -10.24 -9.34 -3.87
CA CYS A 249 -9.75 -8.00 -3.62
C CYS A 249 -9.79 -7.13 -4.88
N ALA A 250 -9.31 -7.65 -6.01
CA ALA A 250 -9.34 -6.96 -7.29
C ALA A 250 -10.75 -6.53 -7.68
N ALA A 251 -11.76 -7.38 -7.47
CA ALA A 251 -13.15 -7.04 -7.76
C ALA A 251 -13.60 -5.79 -6.99
N ARG A 252 -13.25 -5.67 -5.71
CA ARG A 252 -13.59 -4.50 -4.88
C ARG A 252 -12.83 -3.24 -5.30
N VAL A 253 -11.56 -3.38 -5.65
CA VAL A 253 -10.72 -2.28 -6.14
C VAL A 253 -11.28 -1.75 -7.45
N LEU A 254 -11.54 -2.63 -8.42
CA LEU A 254 -12.02 -2.27 -9.75
C LEU A 254 -13.48 -1.80 -9.80
N GLU A 255 -14.28 -2.14 -8.79
CA GLU A 255 -15.60 -1.53 -8.60
C GLU A 255 -15.47 -0.04 -8.25
N LYS A 256 -14.40 0.37 -7.55
CA LYS A 256 -14.12 1.75 -7.16
C LYS A 256 -13.40 2.54 -8.25
N ASN A 257 -12.39 1.93 -8.84
CA ASN A 257 -11.62 2.53 -9.93
C ASN A 257 -11.36 1.47 -11.03
N PRO A 258 -12.17 1.43 -12.08
CA PRO A 258 -12.07 0.45 -13.16
C PRO A 258 -10.84 0.62 -14.07
N GLU A 259 -10.13 1.74 -13.94
CA GLU A 259 -8.98 2.09 -14.78
C GLU A 259 -7.64 1.62 -14.20
N LEU A 260 -7.61 1.19 -12.93
CA LEU A 260 -6.36 0.74 -12.29
C LEU A 260 -5.86 -0.58 -12.88
N LEU A 261 -4.58 -0.66 -13.18
CA LEU A 261 -3.92 -1.94 -13.39
C LEU A 261 -3.82 -2.71 -12.07
N ILE A 262 -4.17 -3.97 -12.11
CA ILE A 262 -4.04 -4.89 -10.97
C ILE A 262 -2.86 -5.82 -11.21
N MET A 263 -1.81 -5.63 -10.40
CA MET A 263 -0.67 -6.52 -10.40
C MET A 263 -0.96 -7.72 -9.49
N VAL A 264 -0.77 -8.92 -10.04
CA VAL A 264 -0.88 -10.17 -9.29
C VAL A 264 0.44 -10.90 -9.43
N GLU A 265 1.11 -11.07 -8.31
CA GLU A 265 2.33 -11.87 -8.24
C GLU A 265 2.02 -13.37 -8.19
N GLY A 266 3.03 -14.20 -8.42
CA GLY A 266 2.94 -15.64 -8.19
C GLY A 266 3.01 -16.00 -6.71
N THR A 267 3.13 -17.31 -6.45
CA THR A 267 3.44 -17.83 -5.11
C THR A 267 4.92 -18.23 -5.03
N GLU A 268 5.37 -18.81 -3.92
CA GLU A 268 6.72 -19.38 -3.81
C GLU A 268 6.78 -20.79 -4.35
N VAL A 269 5.76 -21.59 -4.08
CA VAL A 269 5.74 -23.03 -4.42
C VAL A 269 4.49 -23.41 -5.19
N TYR A 270 4.60 -24.50 -5.97
CA TYR A 270 3.49 -25.17 -6.63
C TYR A 270 3.70 -26.69 -6.61
N PRO A 271 2.68 -27.51 -6.31
CA PRO A 271 2.83 -28.98 -6.26
C PRO A 271 3.34 -29.56 -7.58
N LYS A 272 4.23 -30.52 -7.49
CA LYS A 272 4.68 -31.33 -8.63
C LYS A 272 3.61 -32.30 -9.11
N GLU A 273 3.77 -32.85 -10.30
CA GLU A 273 2.89 -33.84 -10.87
C GLU A 273 2.75 -35.03 -9.93
N GLY A 274 1.52 -35.42 -9.64
CA GLY A 274 1.19 -36.51 -8.72
C GLY A 274 1.09 -36.11 -7.25
N TYR A 275 1.36 -34.87 -6.93
CA TYR A 275 1.16 -34.28 -5.59
C TYR A 275 0.13 -33.16 -5.63
N ASP A 276 -0.35 -32.79 -4.46
CA ASP A 276 -1.25 -31.68 -4.25
C ASP A 276 -0.84 -30.86 -3.01
N TRP A 277 -1.66 -29.90 -2.63
CA TRP A 277 -1.40 -29.01 -1.50
C TRP A 277 -1.43 -29.70 -0.12
N THR A 278 -1.73 -31.00 -0.06
CA THR A 278 -1.64 -31.83 1.15
C THR A 278 -0.28 -32.53 1.31
N ALA A 279 0.57 -32.46 0.29
CA ALA A 279 1.93 -33.01 0.36
C ALA A 279 2.70 -32.43 1.53
N PRO A 280 3.65 -33.19 2.12
CA PRO A 280 4.40 -32.74 3.27
C PRO A 280 5.06 -31.38 3.02
N ARG A 281 4.85 -30.47 3.94
CA ARG A 281 5.45 -29.14 3.97
C ARG A 281 6.61 -29.22 4.94
N ILE A 282 7.72 -29.67 4.43
CA ILE A 282 8.91 -29.80 5.23
C ILE A 282 9.78 -28.57 4.95
N ASP A 283 10.78 -28.38 5.78
CA ASP A 283 11.71 -27.30 5.65
C ASP A 283 12.13 -27.02 4.19
N TYR A 284 12.69 -25.86 3.97
CA TYR A 284 13.16 -25.40 2.66
C TYR A 284 14.05 -26.42 1.92
N THR A 285 14.73 -27.33 2.64
CA THR A 285 15.64 -28.32 2.06
C THR A 285 14.88 -29.49 1.41
N THR A 286 13.69 -29.81 1.89
CA THR A 286 12.85 -30.91 1.40
C THR A 286 11.71 -30.44 0.48
N MET A 287 11.47 -29.13 0.43
CA MET A 287 10.48 -28.50 -0.43
C MET A 287 10.57 -29.00 -1.89
N THR A 288 11.78 -29.12 -2.42
CA THR A 288 12.02 -29.57 -3.80
C THR A 288 11.63 -31.02 -4.07
N GLU A 289 11.26 -31.80 -3.07
CA GLU A 289 10.78 -33.19 -3.27
C GLU A 289 9.34 -33.21 -3.81
N TYR A 290 8.46 -32.36 -3.23
CA TYR A 290 7.02 -32.37 -3.50
C TYR A 290 6.55 -31.17 -4.30
N TYR A 291 7.31 -30.07 -4.26
CA TYR A 291 6.94 -28.79 -4.87
C TYR A 291 8.00 -28.29 -5.86
N TYR A 292 7.56 -27.58 -6.87
CA TYR A 292 8.39 -26.66 -7.63
C TYR A 292 8.52 -25.35 -6.84
N GLY A 293 9.73 -24.97 -6.49
CA GLY A 293 10.03 -23.71 -5.85
C GLY A 293 10.51 -22.66 -6.84
N THR A 294 10.30 -21.41 -6.49
CA THR A 294 10.88 -20.22 -7.15
C THR A 294 11.20 -19.17 -6.08
N TRP A 295 11.62 -18.01 -6.51
CA TRP A 295 11.58 -16.83 -5.65
C TRP A 295 10.15 -16.56 -5.18
N TRP A 296 9.99 -15.93 -4.01
CA TRP A 296 8.71 -15.46 -3.52
C TRP A 296 8.05 -14.56 -4.56
N GLY A 297 6.78 -14.72 -4.84
CA GLY A 297 6.07 -14.00 -5.89
C GLY A 297 6.37 -14.46 -7.33
N GLY A 298 7.28 -15.43 -7.54
CA GLY A 298 7.74 -15.81 -8.88
C GLY A 298 7.04 -17.01 -9.52
N ASN A 299 6.26 -17.80 -8.75
CA ASN A 299 5.71 -19.07 -9.25
C ASN A 299 4.32 -18.92 -9.86
N PHE A 300 4.27 -18.92 -11.18
CA PHE A 300 3.02 -18.86 -11.96
C PHE A 300 2.55 -20.20 -12.52
N ARG A 301 3.06 -21.32 -12.03
CA ARG A 301 2.65 -22.66 -12.54
C ARG A 301 1.16 -22.89 -12.37
N GLY A 302 0.56 -22.34 -11.31
CA GLY A 302 -0.88 -22.40 -11.07
C GLY A 302 -1.70 -21.63 -12.09
N ALA A 303 -1.21 -20.51 -12.61
CA ALA A 303 -1.95 -19.64 -13.51
C ALA A 303 -2.34 -20.31 -14.83
N LYS A 304 -1.54 -21.28 -15.30
CA LYS A 304 -1.88 -22.03 -16.52
C LYS A 304 -3.17 -22.85 -16.37
N LYS A 305 -3.39 -23.43 -15.20
CA LYS A 305 -4.57 -24.28 -14.92
C LYS A 305 -5.71 -23.47 -14.31
N TYR A 306 -5.38 -22.53 -13.51
CA TYR A 306 -6.29 -21.68 -12.74
C TYR A 306 -5.91 -20.21 -12.97
N PRO A 307 -6.19 -19.65 -14.17
CA PRO A 307 -5.91 -18.23 -14.43
C PRO A 307 -6.72 -17.33 -13.50
N ILE A 308 -6.21 -16.14 -13.24
CA ILE A 308 -6.98 -15.08 -12.57
C ILE A 308 -8.09 -14.62 -13.51
N ASP A 309 -9.29 -14.53 -12.99
CA ASP A 309 -10.48 -14.07 -13.68
C ASP A 309 -11.00 -12.77 -13.04
N LEU A 310 -10.82 -11.66 -13.71
CA LEU A 310 -11.34 -10.35 -13.32
C LEU A 310 -12.64 -9.98 -14.05
N GLY A 311 -13.25 -10.94 -14.78
CA GLY A 311 -14.49 -10.74 -15.51
C GLY A 311 -14.39 -9.61 -16.52
N LYS A 312 -15.30 -8.64 -16.45
CA LYS A 312 -15.33 -7.49 -17.38
C LYS A 312 -14.08 -6.58 -17.28
N TYR A 313 -13.26 -6.74 -16.27
CA TYR A 313 -12.05 -5.97 -16.05
C TYR A 313 -10.77 -6.74 -16.39
N GLN A 314 -10.88 -7.80 -17.20
CA GLN A 314 -9.73 -8.66 -17.53
C GLN A 314 -8.57 -7.91 -18.18
N SER A 315 -8.83 -6.82 -18.90
CA SER A 315 -7.81 -5.93 -19.48
C SER A 315 -7.00 -5.14 -18.45
N GLN A 316 -7.37 -5.19 -17.18
CA GLN A 316 -6.63 -4.55 -16.09
C GLN A 316 -5.67 -5.51 -15.37
N LEU A 317 -5.66 -6.79 -15.72
CA LEU A 317 -4.79 -7.79 -15.11
C LEU A 317 -3.37 -7.74 -15.68
N VAL A 318 -2.39 -7.64 -14.79
CA VAL A 318 -0.98 -7.83 -15.10
C VAL A 318 -0.40 -8.88 -14.17
N TYR A 319 0.17 -9.95 -14.71
CA TYR A 319 0.99 -10.88 -13.94
C TYR A 319 2.38 -10.27 -13.72
N SER A 320 2.78 -10.14 -12.47
CA SER A 320 4.01 -9.44 -12.05
C SER A 320 4.98 -10.41 -11.35
N PRO A 321 5.80 -11.15 -12.11
CA PRO A 321 6.76 -12.08 -11.50
C PRO A 321 7.88 -11.34 -10.79
N HIS A 322 8.24 -11.81 -9.59
CA HIS A 322 9.48 -11.43 -8.92
C HIS A 322 10.58 -12.42 -9.26
N ASP A 323 11.74 -11.90 -9.61
CA ASP A 323 12.93 -12.68 -9.93
C ASP A 323 14.20 -12.00 -9.42
N TYR A 324 15.16 -12.80 -8.98
CA TYR A 324 16.43 -12.33 -8.44
C TYR A 324 17.58 -13.18 -8.99
N GLY A 325 18.71 -12.56 -9.18
CA GLY A 325 19.92 -13.26 -9.60
C GLY A 325 20.61 -14.03 -8.45
N PRO A 326 21.57 -14.92 -8.77
CA PRO A 326 22.24 -15.78 -7.81
C PRO A 326 23.03 -15.00 -6.74
N LEU A 327 23.35 -13.73 -6.97
CA LEU A 327 24.04 -12.89 -6.00
C LEU A 327 23.19 -12.45 -4.82
N VAL A 328 21.85 -12.54 -4.92
CA VAL A 328 20.95 -12.25 -3.80
C VAL A 328 20.95 -13.43 -2.84
N TRP A 329 20.73 -14.62 -3.36
CA TRP A 329 20.81 -15.88 -2.63
C TRP A 329 20.95 -17.04 -3.62
N GLU A 330 21.86 -17.98 -3.34
CA GLU A 330 22.01 -19.17 -4.17
C GLU A 330 20.78 -20.07 -4.04
N GLN A 331 20.18 -20.41 -5.17
CA GLN A 331 19.01 -21.28 -5.25
C GLN A 331 19.37 -22.60 -5.92
N LYS A 332 18.61 -23.66 -5.58
CA LYS A 332 18.86 -25.00 -6.12
C LYS A 332 18.45 -25.18 -7.58
N TRP A 333 17.77 -24.20 -8.16
CA TRP A 333 17.26 -24.25 -9.53
C TRP A 333 18.11 -23.46 -10.55
N PHE A 334 19.22 -22.85 -10.16
CA PHE A 334 20.25 -22.37 -11.07
C PHE A 334 21.64 -22.93 -10.85
#